data_70ee2836c7bb71e186d7a9718bb510e5
#
_entry.id   70ee2836c7bb71e186d7a9718bb510e5
#
_cell.length_a   1.000
_cell.length_b   1.000
_cell.length_c   1.000
_cell.angle_alpha   90.00
_cell.angle_beta   90.00
_cell.angle_gamma   90.00
#
_symmetry.space_group_name_H-M   'P 1'
#
loop_
_entity.id
_entity.type
_entity.pdbx_description
1 polymer ?
#
loop_
_entity_poly.entity_id
_entity_poly.type
_entity_poly.pdbx_seq_one_letter_code
_entity_poly.pdbx_strand_id
1 'polypeptide(L)'
;MLKQNSLYLGDCIDLFEKVEDLTIDLIFLDPPYNLQLNKVLTRPNHSVVNGVTQDWDKFDNYASYDEFTLSYLRECKRVLKPDGGLWIIGSYHNIFRTVSYTHLRAHET
;
A
#
# COMPACT_ATOMS: atom_id res chain seq x y z
N MET A 1 4.75 -8.21 20.00
CA MET A 1 3.33 -7.98 19.67
C MET A 1 3.01 -6.49 19.79
N LEU A 2 2.29 -5.96 18.83
CA LEU A 2 1.90 -4.54 18.87
C LEU A 2 0.76 -4.33 19.85
N LYS A 3 0.71 -3.14 20.44
CA LYS A 3 -0.36 -2.77 21.38
C LYS A 3 -1.56 -2.24 20.61
N GLN A 4 -2.76 -2.56 21.08
CA GLN A 4 -3.99 -1.97 20.55
C GLN A 4 -4.06 -0.47 20.85
N ASN A 5 -4.82 0.24 20.04
CA ASN A 5 -5.07 1.67 20.20
C ASN A 5 -3.77 2.49 20.24
N SER A 6 -2.80 2.11 19.43
CA SER A 6 -1.49 2.73 19.39
C SER A 6 -1.11 3.09 17.95
N LEU A 7 -0.27 4.11 17.82
CA LEU A 7 0.27 4.55 16.55
C LEU A 7 1.75 4.20 16.49
N TYR A 8 2.18 3.60 15.38
CA TYR A 8 3.56 3.17 15.20
C TYR A 8 4.14 3.83 13.94
N LEU A 9 5.36 4.29 14.04
CA LEU A 9 6.13 4.80 12.91
C LEU A 9 7.17 3.77 12.50
N GLY A 10 7.18 3.39 11.23
CA GLY A 10 8.15 2.43 10.72
C GLY A 10 7.73 1.88 9.38
N ASP A 11 8.54 0.98 8.85
CA ASP A 11 8.20 0.23 7.64
C ASP A 11 7.02 -0.70 7.93
N CYS A 12 5.97 -0.61 7.11
CA CYS A 12 4.75 -1.36 7.37
C CYS A 12 4.97 -2.88 7.29
N ILE A 13 5.85 -3.35 6.41
CA ILE A 13 6.14 -4.78 6.29
C ILE A 13 6.76 -5.31 7.59
N ASP A 14 7.72 -4.56 8.14
CA ASP A 14 8.35 -4.93 9.41
C ASP A 14 7.33 -4.94 10.56
N LEU A 15 6.43 -3.96 10.58
CA LEU A 15 5.39 -3.87 11.61
C LEU A 15 4.35 -4.99 11.45
N PHE A 16 3.98 -5.35 10.23
CA PHE A 16 3.08 -6.47 9.98
C PHE A 16 3.60 -7.77 10.59
N GLU A 17 4.89 -8.01 10.52
CA GLU A 17 5.50 -9.23 11.07
C GLU A 17 5.22 -9.41 12.56
N LYS A 18 4.95 -8.31 13.27
CA LYS A 18 4.65 -8.31 14.70
C LYS A 18 3.19 -8.55 15.01
N VAL A 19 2.34 -8.67 14.00
CA VAL A 19 0.91 -8.93 14.14
C VAL A 19 0.66 -10.43 13.96
N GLU A 20 -0.10 -11.02 14.86
CA GLU A 20 -0.41 -12.45 14.79
C GLU A 20 -1.39 -12.76 13.67
N ASP A 21 -1.35 -14.00 13.19
CA ASP A 21 -2.25 -14.50 12.16
C ASP A 21 -3.70 -14.40 12.64
N LEU A 22 -4.60 -14.05 11.72
CA LEU A 22 -6.04 -14.13 11.94
C LEU A 22 -6.53 -13.35 13.17
N THR A 23 -5.99 -12.16 13.39
CA THR A 23 -6.33 -11.33 14.56
C THR A 23 -7.01 -10.01 14.20
N ILE A 24 -7.02 -9.62 12.93
CA ILE A 24 -7.47 -8.29 12.50
C ILE A 24 -8.85 -8.40 11.84
N ASP A 25 -9.76 -7.51 12.22
CA ASP A 25 -11.11 -7.46 11.67
C ASP A 25 -11.20 -6.59 10.43
N LEU A 26 -10.44 -5.49 10.39
CA LEU A 26 -10.50 -4.52 9.29
C LEU A 26 -9.14 -3.89 9.09
N ILE A 27 -8.72 -3.81 7.84
CA ILE A 27 -7.52 -3.09 7.44
C ILE A 27 -7.92 -1.97 6.48
N PHE A 28 -7.40 -0.77 6.73
CA PHE A 28 -7.51 0.35 5.80
C PHE A 28 -6.10 0.73 5.37
N LEU A 29 -5.82 0.67 4.07
CA LEU A 29 -4.50 0.94 3.52
C LEU A 29 -4.51 2.17 2.62
N ASP A 30 -3.50 3.01 2.82
CA ASP A 30 -3.18 4.12 1.93
C ASP A 30 -1.73 3.95 1.47
N PRO A 31 -1.46 3.00 0.55
CA PRO A 31 -0.09 2.69 0.15
C PRO A 31 0.47 3.77 -0.77
N PRO A 32 1.80 3.75 -1.01
CA PRO A 32 2.41 4.63 -2.00
C PRO A 32 1.75 4.46 -3.37
N TYR A 33 1.51 5.58 -4.06
CA TYR A 33 0.83 5.56 -5.35
C TYR A 33 1.77 5.37 -6.53
N ASN A 34 3.07 5.43 -6.30
CA ASN A 34 4.10 5.36 -7.34
C ASN A 34 3.87 6.43 -8.43
N LEU A 35 3.64 7.66 -7.99
CA LEU A 35 3.43 8.78 -8.90
C LEU A 35 4.76 9.16 -9.54
N GLN A 36 4.95 8.78 -10.79
CA GLN A 36 6.14 9.11 -11.57
C GLN A 36 5.91 10.44 -12.29
N LEU A 37 5.95 11.54 -11.51
CA LEU A 37 5.68 12.87 -12.03
C LEU A 37 6.93 13.42 -12.71
N ASN A 38 6.92 13.46 -14.04
CA ASN A 38 8.02 13.97 -14.86
C ASN A 38 7.82 15.41 -15.31
N LYS A 39 6.70 16.02 -14.95
CA LYS A 39 6.35 17.39 -15.37
C LYS A 39 6.31 18.31 -14.18
N VAL A 40 6.72 19.56 -14.41
CA VAL A 40 6.50 20.62 -13.44
C VAL A 40 5.01 20.91 -13.38
N LEU A 41 4.45 20.84 -12.17
CA LEU A 41 3.06 21.18 -11.94
C LEU A 41 2.96 22.63 -11.49
N THR A 42 2.00 23.36 -12.04
CA THR A 42 1.76 24.75 -11.66
C THR A 42 0.34 24.93 -11.16
N ARG A 43 0.19 25.82 -10.18
CA ARG A 43 -1.13 26.25 -9.71
C ARG A 43 -1.73 27.26 -10.70
N PRO A 44 -3.03 27.53 -10.60
CA PRO A 44 -3.67 28.56 -11.43
C PRO A 44 -3.00 29.94 -11.36
N ASN A 45 -2.31 30.25 -10.23
CA ASN A 45 -1.57 31.50 -10.05
C ASN A 45 -0.13 31.43 -10.58
N HIS A 46 0.19 30.40 -11.37
CA HIS A 46 1.50 30.16 -11.97
C HIS A 46 2.61 29.80 -10.97
N SER A 47 2.30 29.58 -9.69
CA SER A 47 3.31 29.07 -8.76
C SER A 47 3.53 27.59 -9.00
N VAL A 48 4.77 27.13 -8.79
CA VAL A 48 5.13 25.72 -8.94
C VAL A 48 4.56 24.92 -7.78
N VAL A 49 3.91 23.80 -8.11
CA VAL A 49 3.48 22.81 -7.13
C VAL A 49 4.52 21.70 -7.11
N ASN A 50 5.04 21.39 -5.92
CA ASN A 50 5.85 20.20 -5.76
C ASN A 50 4.95 18.98 -5.83
N GLY A 51 5.20 18.11 -6.79
CA GLY A 51 4.56 16.82 -6.84
C GLY A 51 5.13 15.90 -5.75
N VAL A 52 4.79 14.63 -5.80
CA VAL A 52 5.35 13.66 -4.87
C VAL A 52 6.83 13.48 -5.20
N THR A 53 7.70 13.95 -4.28
CA THR A 53 9.15 13.85 -4.43
C THR A 53 9.77 12.92 -3.39
N GLN A 54 8.96 12.35 -2.51
CA GLN A 54 9.44 11.45 -1.46
C GLN A 54 9.89 10.12 -2.05
N ASP A 55 11.07 9.67 -1.67
CA ASP A 55 11.64 8.42 -2.19
C ASP A 55 10.75 7.22 -1.88
N TRP A 56 10.05 7.23 -0.75
CA TRP A 56 9.16 6.13 -0.36
C TRP A 56 7.97 5.95 -1.30
N ASP A 57 7.60 6.98 -2.08
CA ASP A 57 6.48 6.92 -3.03
C ASP A 57 6.97 6.70 -4.47
N LYS A 58 8.26 6.52 -4.67
CA LYS A 58 8.85 6.29 -5.99
C LYS A 58 9.50 4.92 -6.06
N PHE A 59 9.20 4.23 -7.14
CA PHE A 59 9.76 2.91 -7.42
C PHE A 59 10.51 2.98 -8.75
N ASP A 60 11.63 2.28 -8.85
CA ASP A 60 12.46 2.28 -10.06
C ASP A 60 11.71 1.75 -11.28
N ASN A 61 10.79 0.81 -11.07
CA ASN A 61 10.02 0.21 -12.13
C ASN A 61 8.76 -0.44 -11.56
N TYR A 62 7.89 -0.91 -12.45
CA TYR A 62 6.67 -1.58 -12.04
C TYR A 62 6.95 -2.90 -11.31
N ALA A 63 8.03 -3.59 -11.62
CA ALA A 63 8.35 -4.85 -10.94
C ALA A 63 8.60 -4.62 -9.45
N SER A 64 9.34 -3.57 -9.08
CA SER A 64 9.56 -3.22 -7.67
C SER A 64 8.27 -2.81 -6.97
N TYR A 65 7.43 -2.03 -7.66
CA TYR A 65 6.12 -1.63 -7.13
C TYR A 65 5.23 -2.85 -6.90
N ASP A 66 5.18 -3.76 -7.87
CA ASP A 66 4.37 -4.97 -7.78
C ASP A 66 4.85 -5.88 -6.66
N GLU A 67 6.16 -6.01 -6.48
CA GLU A 67 6.74 -6.81 -5.40
C GLU A 67 6.35 -6.25 -4.03
N PHE A 68 6.44 -4.93 -3.86
CA PHE A 68 5.98 -4.29 -2.63
C PHE A 68 4.48 -4.52 -2.40
N THR A 69 3.67 -4.35 -3.44
CA THR A 69 2.23 -4.56 -3.38
C THR A 69 1.89 -5.99 -2.94
N LEU A 70 2.53 -6.98 -3.55
CA LEU A 70 2.35 -8.37 -3.17
C LEU A 70 2.75 -8.63 -1.72
N SER A 71 3.84 -8.01 -1.27
CA SER A 71 4.32 -8.19 0.10
C SER A 71 3.28 -7.75 1.13
N TYR A 72 2.72 -6.54 0.99
CA TYR A 72 1.74 -6.09 1.98
C TYR A 72 0.41 -6.83 1.84
N LEU A 73 0.01 -7.22 0.62
CA LEU A 73 -1.22 -8.00 0.43
C LEU A 73 -1.13 -9.39 1.07
N ARG A 74 0.03 -10.05 0.98
CA ARG A 74 0.26 -11.32 1.67
C ARG A 74 0.11 -11.17 3.18
N GLU A 75 0.68 -10.11 3.74
CA GLU A 75 0.58 -9.83 5.16
C GLU A 75 -0.86 -9.51 5.57
N CYS A 76 -1.60 -8.74 4.75
CA CYS A 76 -3.02 -8.50 4.99
C CYS A 76 -3.82 -9.79 5.03
N LYS A 77 -3.58 -10.69 4.08
CA LYS A 77 -4.26 -12.00 4.05
C LYS A 77 -3.95 -12.82 5.29
N ARG A 78 -2.69 -12.79 5.73
CA ARG A 78 -2.27 -13.55 6.90
C ARG A 78 -2.95 -13.08 8.19
N VAL A 79 -2.99 -11.75 8.40
CA VAL A 79 -3.47 -11.19 9.68
C VAL A 79 -4.97 -11.03 9.74
N LEU A 80 -5.68 -10.95 8.59
CA LEU A 80 -7.13 -10.79 8.57
C LEU A 80 -7.82 -12.09 8.99
N LYS A 81 -8.86 -11.93 9.80
CA LYS A 81 -9.79 -13.02 10.07
C LYS A 81 -10.53 -13.41 8.80
N PRO A 82 -11.08 -14.65 8.72
CA PRO A 82 -11.80 -15.09 7.52
C PRO A 82 -12.94 -14.16 7.08
N ASP A 83 -13.59 -13.49 8.03
CA ASP A 83 -14.67 -12.54 7.77
C ASP A 83 -14.21 -11.09 7.81
N GLY A 84 -12.90 -10.86 7.83
CA GLY A 84 -12.31 -9.52 7.88
C GLY A 84 -12.45 -8.78 6.56
N GLY A 85 -12.32 -7.46 6.63
CA GLY A 85 -12.43 -6.59 5.47
C GLY A 85 -11.13 -5.83 5.18
N LEU A 86 -10.93 -5.49 3.91
CA LEU A 86 -9.77 -4.74 3.46
C LEU A 86 -10.24 -3.59 2.56
N TRP A 87 -9.81 -2.37 2.90
CA TRP A 87 -10.02 -1.19 2.08
C TRP A 87 -8.67 -0.65 1.65
N ILE A 88 -8.50 -0.41 0.35
CA ILE A 88 -7.25 0.13 -0.21
C ILE A 88 -7.56 1.35 -1.03
N ILE A 89 -6.84 2.45 -0.77
CA ILE A 89 -6.85 3.62 -1.63
C ILE A 89 -5.77 3.42 -2.69
N GLY A 90 -6.12 3.68 -3.95
CA GLY A 90 -5.16 3.59 -5.05
C GLY A 90 -5.34 4.71 -6.04
N SER A 91 -4.30 5.00 -6.80
CA SER A 91 -4.39 5.92 -7.92
C SER A 91 -5.00 5.22 -9.13
N TYR A 92 -5.60 5.98 -10.05
CA TYR A 92 -6.15 5.39 -11.26
C TYR A 92 -5.08 4.76 -12.16
N HIS A 93 -3.81 5.15 -11.97
CA HIS A 93 -2.69 4.56 -12.72
C HIS A 93 -2.37 3.13 -12.26
N ASN A 94 -2.60 2.81 -10.99
CA ASN A 94 -2.10 1.58 -10.39
C ASN A 94 -3.18 0.71 -9.77
N ILE A 95 -4.39 1.22 -9.60
CA ILE A 95 -5.44 0.49 -8.86
C ILE A 95 -5.79 -0.85 -9.53
N PHE A 96 -5.81 -0.90 -10.85
CA PHE A 96 -6.13 -2.14 -11.54
C PHE A 96 -5.05 -3.20 -11.35
N ARG A 97 -3.79 -2.79 -11.29
CA ARG A 97 -2.69 -3.71 -10.96
C ARG A 97 -2.88 -4.27 -9.55
N THR A 98 -3.16 -3.40 -8.59
CA THR A 98 -3.39 -3.81 -7.20
C THR A 98 -4.55 -4.79 -7.10
N VAL A 99 -5.67 -4.49 -7.75
CA VAL A 99 -6.85 -5.37 -7.75
C VAL A 99 -6.53 -6.72 -8.36
N SER A 100 -5.78 -6.76 -9.48
CA SER A 100 -5.41 -8.03 -10.12
C SER A 100 -4.61 -8.92 -9.17
N TYR A 101 -3.72 -8.34 -8.38
CA TYR A 101 -2.94 -9.10 -7.39
C TYR A 101 -3.81 -9.65 -6.26
N THR A 102 -4.86 -8.93 -5.85
CA THR A 102 -5.79 -9.48 -4.85
C THR A 102 -6.49 -10.72 -5.37
N HIS A 103 -6.90 -10.72 -6.63
CA HIS A 103 -7.55 -11.88 -7.26
C HIS A 103 -6.58 -13.05 -7.44
N LEU A 104 -5.35 -12.79 -7.87
CA LEU A 104 -4.33 -13.83 -7.98
C LEU A 104 -4.05 -14.49 -6.64
N ARG A 105 -4.00 -13.68 -5.55
CA ARG A 105 -3.81 -14.23 -4.20
C ARG A 105 -4.90 -15.23 -3.80
N ALA A 106 -6.11 -15.04 -4.28
CA ALA A 106 -7.21 -15.98 -3.99
C ALA A 106 -6.97 -17.38 -4.56
N HIS A 107 -6.12 -17.51 -5.56
CA HIS A 107 -5.83 -18.77 -6.24
C HIS A 107 -4.46 -19.37 -5.89
N GLU A 108 -3.71 -18.73 -5.02
CA GLU A 108 -2.35 -19.15 -4.64
C GLU A 108 -2.29 -20.09 -3.43
N THR A 109 -3.34 -20.70 -3.07
CA THR A 109 -3.36 -21.58 -1.88
C THR A 109 -2.83 -22.97 -2.17
#